data_c1468722b987329f9dc7a5bfedcd8d35
#
_entry.id   c1468722b987329f9dc7a5bfedcd8d35
#
_cell.length_a   1.000
_cell.length_b   1.000
_cell.length_c   1.000
_cell.angle_alpha   90.00
_cell.angle_beta   90.00
_cell.angle_gamma   90.00
#
_symmetry.space_group_name_H-M   'P 1'
#
loop_
_entity.id
_entity.type
_entity.pdbx_description
1 polymer ?
#
loop_
_entity_poly.entity_id
_entity_poly.type
_entity_poly.pdbx_seq_one_letter_code
_entity_poly.pdbx_strand_id
1 'polypeptide(L)'
;MRTAKIIRRNIPNARIAGLSLAHNKAEFLEECLKEMGPDVVLFDSIIYHGYAPAPEMSYDQVEAQKAVLAKYNPAAKMCQGENGCPSEMATRFALSNIPWSEYSQAKWDMRRMLGDLGHDVESSVFTICDFNHTGREINLKGLLRANEEKEVVAVKRAYYAVQNVVSVFDDTLTRVADSGFSTKDCTVCTYEYRKADGARVFAFWTCAETTRKVDKVKEPLLPAGKQFVPVYERPGDSFATRPHVFKWTGAPLKDPVWVDLFTGAVYEFPKKDVCVSANSTRYVNVPIYDSPCLLAERFALKLQ
;
A
#
# COMPACT_ATOMS: atom_id res chain seq x y z
N MET A 1 -9.77 26.67 10.06
CA MET A 1 -9.29 27.10 11.39
C MET A 1 -10.39 27.26 12.42
N ARG A 2 -11.48 28.03 12.14
CA ARG A 2 -12.57 28.26 13.12
C ARG A 2 -13.15 26.97 13.73
N THR A 3 -13.43 25.96 12.89
CA THR A 3 -13.96 24.66 13.34
C THR A 3 -12.99 23.93 14.27
N ALA A 4 -11.69 23.88 13.94
CA ALA A 4 -10.69 23.24 14.79
C ALA A 4 -10.61 23.89 16.20
N LYS A 5 -10.66 25.22 16.27
CA LYS A 5 -10.71 25.96 17.54
C LYS A 5 -11.96 25.62 18.38
N ILE A 6 -13.12 25.50 17.73
CA ILE A 6 -14.37 25.12 18.39
C ILE A 6 -14.27 23.69 18.93
N ILE A 7 -13.75 22.76 18.10
CA ILE A 7 -13.57 21.36 18.54
C ILE A 7 -12.65 21.29 19.75
N ARG A 8 -11.48 21.89 19.70
CA ARG A 8 -10.52 21.87 20.83
C ARG A 8 -11.07 22.47 22.10
N ARG A 9 -11.93 23.51 21.99
CA ARG A 9 -12.58 24.13 23.16
C ARG A 9 -13.60 23.22 23.81
N ASN A 10 -14.39 22.50 23.01
CA ASN A 10 -15.53 21.72 23.51
C ASN A 10 -15.17 20.24 23.75
N ILE A 11 -14.18 19.72 23.03
CA ILE A 11 -13.70 18.33 23.12
C ILE A 11 -12.16 18.36 23.18
N PRO A 12 -11.55 18.64 24.33
CA PRO A 12 -10.10 18.87 24.44
C PRO A 12 -9.22 17.73 23.91
N ASN A 13 -9.68 16.49 24.06
CA ASN A 13 -8.93 15.27 23.66
C ASN A 13 -9.31 14.77 22.25
N ALA A 14 -10.09 15.55 21.47
CA ALA A 14 -10.40 15.16 20.10
C ALA A 14 -9.15 15.09 19.24
N ARG A 15 -8.97 14.01 18.46
CA ARG A 15 -7.98 13.96 17.39
C ARG A 15 -8.54 14.72 16.17
N ILE A 16 -7.81 15.72 15.69
CA ILE A 16 -8.22 16.54 14.57
C ILE A 16 -7.30 16.24 13.39
N ALA A 17 -7.90 15.72 12.34
CA ALA A 17 -7.26 15.56 11.04
C ALA A 17 -7.83 16.59 10.05
N GLY A 18 -7.02 17.09 9.14
CA GLY A 18 -7.50 18.13 8.24
C GLY A 18 -6.74 18.26 6.94
N LEU A 19 -7.15 19.26 6.20
CA LEU A 19 -6.81 19.66 4.84
C LEU A 19 -7.38 18.76 3.75
N SER A 20 -7.37 17.43 3.87
CA SER A 20 -7.87 16.48 2.85
C SER A 20 -7.36 16.82 1.44
N LEU A 21 -6.04 16.95 1.30
CA LEU A 21 -5.39 17.38 0.06
C LEU A 21 -5.63 16.36 -1.05
N ALA A 22 -6.11 16.80 -2.21
CA ALA A 22 -6.37 15.90 -3.35
C ALA A 22 -5.09 15.30 -3.96
N HIS A 23 -3.92 15.92 -3.72
CA HIS A 23 -2.64 15.52 -4.30
C HIS A 23 -1.49 15.64 -3.32
N ASN A 24 -0.39 14.94 -3.60
CA ASN A 24 0.85 14.95 -2.80
C ASN A 24 1.79 16.10 -3.24
N LYS A 25 1.36 17.35 -3.13
CA LYS A 25 2.20 18.50 -3.49
C LYS A 25 2.72 19.20 -2.24
N ALA A 26 4.03 19.08 -2.00
CA ALA A 26 4.68 19.65 -0.82
C ALA A 26 4.59 21.18 -0.80
N GLU A 27 4.72 21.83 -1.96
CA GLU A 27 4.63 23.29 -2.10
C GLU A 27 3.25 23.79 -1.72
N PHE A 28 2.19 23.14 -2.19
CA PHE A 28 0.82 23.52 -1.84
C PHE A 28 0.52 23.28 -0.35
N LEU A 29 1.02 22.18 0.21
CA LEU A 29 0.94 21.95 1.65
C LEU A 29 1.62 23.10 2.41
N GLU A 30 2.84 23.49 2.00
CA GLU A 30 3.59 24.55 2.68
C GLU A 30 2.83 25.90 2.64
N GLU A 31 2.21 26.26 1.51
CA GLU A 31 1.35 27.43 1.39
C GLU A 31 0.18 27.38 2.37
N CYS A 32 -0.52 26.24 2.45
CA CYS A 32 -1.61 26.04 3.40
C CYS A 32 -1.13 26.21 4.85
N LEU A 33 0.01 25.61 5.22
CA LEU A 33 0.53 25.69 6.58
C LEU A 33 0.99 27.13 6.94
N LYS A 34 1.58 27.87 6.00
CA LYS A 34 1.90 29.29 6.18
C LYS A 34 0.65 30.12 6.46
N GLU A 35 -0.41 29.92 5.66
CA GLU A 35 -1.67 30.64 5.83
C GLU A 35 -2.38 30.29 7.13
N MET A 36 -2.24 29.05 7.61
CA MET A 36 -2.77 28.63 8.91
C MET A 36 -2.01 29.30 10.09
N GLY A 37 -0.75 29.65 9.89
CA GLY A 37 0.09 30.26 10.91
C GLY A 37 0.19 29.43 12.18
N PRO A 38 0.06 30.05 13.39
CA PRO A 38 0.19 29.33 14.65
C PRO A 38 -0.92 28.27 14.90
N ASP A 39 -1.99 28.33 14.14
CA ASP A 39 -3.13 27.41 14.30
C ASP A 39 -2.84 26.01 13.75
N VAL A 40 -1.72 25.78 13.06
CA VAL A 40 -1.27 24.46 12.59
C VAL A 40 -1.19 23.45 13.72
N VAL A 41 -0.81 23.87 14.92
CA VAL A 41 -0.69 23.00 16.12
C VAL A 41 -2.03 22.43 16.60
N LEU A 42 -3.16 22.91 16.08
CA LEU A 42 -4.47 22.34 16.40
C LEU A 42 -4.72 20.98 15.74
N PHE A 43 -3.93 20.63 14.70
CA PHE A 43 -4.09 19.39 13.94
C PHE A 43 -3.13 18.31 14.45
N ASP A 44 -3.65 17.11 14.65
CA ASP A 44 -2.89 15.90 14.97
C ASP A 44 -2.41 15.19 13.71
N SER A 45 -3.16 15.36 12.59
CA SER A 45 -2.81 14.78 11.30
C SER A 45 -3.19 15.70 10.13
N ILE A 46 -2.40 15.62 9.08
CA ILE A 46 -2.72 16.22 7.77
C ILE A 46 -3.06 15.10 6.81
N ILE A 47 -4.25 15.20 6.20
CA ILE A 47 -4.77 14.20 5.28
C ILE A 47 -4.43 14.56 3.84
N TYR A 48 -4.06 13.57 3.05
CA TYR A 48 -3.92 13.66 1.59
C TYR A 48 -4.54 12.45 0.89
N HIS A 49 -4.87 12.59 -0.41
CA HIS A 49 -5.48 11.58 -1.26
C HIS A 49 -4.61 11.34 -2.50
N GLY A 50 -3.38 10.89 -2.31
CA GLY A 50 -2.42 10.68 -3.39
C GLY A 50 -2.64 9.37 -4.12
N TYR A 51 -3.24 9.42 -5.31
CA TYR A 51 -3.39 8.26 -6.18
C TYR A 51 -2.24 8.14 -7.17
N ALA A 52 -1.69 6.93 -7.35
CA ALA A 52 -0.68 6.61 -8.35
C ALA A 52 -0.94 5.20 -8.92
N PRO A 53 -0.62 4.94 -10.21
CA PRO A 53 -0.78 3.61 -10.82
C PRO A 53 -0.02 2.50 -10.10
N ALA A 54 1.16 2.81 -9.55
CA ALA A 54 1.87 1.99 -8.59
C ALA A 54 2.07 2.80 -7.30
N PRO A 55 1.74 2.27 -6.12
CA PRO A 55 1.84 2.98 -4.85
C PRO A 55 3.23 3.60 -4.60
N GLU A 56 4.28 2.91 -4.98
CA GLU A 56 5.68 3.29 -4.77
C GLU A 56 6.07 4.59 -5.47
N MET A 57 5.39 4.95 -6.56
CA MET A 57 5.63 6.19 -7.31
C MET A 57 5.30 7.47 -6.51
N SER A 58 4.62 7.34 -5.38
CA SER A 58 4.17 8.49 -4.58
C SER A 58 5.03 8.79 -3.36
N TYR A 59 5.94 7.89 -2.94
CA TYR A 59 6.58 8.02 -1.62
C TYR A 59 7.63 9.14 -1.53
N ASP A 60 8.33 9.49 -2.62
CA ASP A 60 9.22 10.67 -2.63
C ASP A 60 8.42 11.94 -2.31
N GLN A 61 7.21 12.06 -2.87
CA GLN A 61 6.33 13.19 -2.61
C GLN A 61 5.78 13.18 -1.18
N VAL A 62 5.47 12.00 -0.65
CA VAL A 62 5.04 11.82 0.75
C VAL A 62 6.13 12.26 1.71
N GLU A 63 7.38 11.83 1.49
CA GLU A 63 8.52 12.24 2.31
C GLU A 63 8.77 13.76 2.23
N ALA A 64 8.62 14.35 1.04
CA ALA A 64 8.70 15.81 0.88
C ALA A 64 7.60 16.53 1.69
N GLN A 65 6.35 16.03 1.70
CA GLN A 65 5.28 16.58 2.53
C GLN A 65 5.55 16.41 4.03
N LYS A 66 6.08 15.26 4.47
CA LYS A 66 6.49 15.03 5.86
C LYS A 66 7.56 16.02 6.30
N ALA A 67 8.57 16.26 5.44
CA ALA A 67 9.61 17.23 5.70
C ALA A 67 9.07 18.67 5.81
N VAL A 68 8.09 19.04 5.00
CA VAL A 68 7.40 20.32 5.10
C VAL A 68 6.61 20.40 6.40
N LEU A 69 5.76 19.40 6.70
CA LEU A 69 4.94 19.38 7.92
C LEU A 69 5.78 19.51 9.19
N ALA A 70 6.92 18.85 9.23
CA ALA A 70 7.83 18.87 10.38
C ALA A 70 8.37 20.28 10.72
N LYS A 71 8.44 21.20 9.74
CA LYS A 71 8.86 22.60 9.97
C LYS A 71 7.81 23.40 10.74
N TYR A 72 6.53 23.06 10.60
CA TYR A 72 5.40 23.83 11.15
C TYR A 72 4.73 23.13 12.34
N ASN A 73 4.64 21.82 12.31
CA ASN A 73 4.08 21.01 13.40
C ASN A 73 4.75 19.62 13.43
N PRO A 74 5.89 19.47 14.12
CA PRO A 74 6.63 18.19 14.17
C PRO A 74 5.88 17.07 14.92
N ALA A 75 4.83 17.40 15.68
CA ALA A 75 4.01 16.42 16.38
C ALA A 75 2.90 15.83 15.49
N ALA A 76 2.53 16.52 14.41
CA ALA A 76 1.50 16.04 13.51
C ALA A 76 2.03 14.98 12.54
N LYS A 77 1.14 14.08 12.11
CA LYS A 77 1.45 13.00 11.17
C LYS A 77 0.80 13.25 9.81
N MET A 78 1.38 12.66 8.77
CA MET A 78 0.69 12.51 7.49
C MET A 78 -0.24 11.29 7.56
N CYS A 79 -1.42 11.43 6.96
CA CYS A 79 -2.42 10.35 6.88
C CYS A 79 -2.93 10.25 5.44
N GLN A 80 -2.91 9.05 4.88
CA GLN A 80 -3.55 8.75 3.59
C GLN A 80 -5.04 8.47 3.84
N GLY A 81 -5.86 9.49 3.58
CA GLY A 81 -7.29 9.47 3.94
C GLY A 81 -8.19 8.80 2.92
N GLU A 82 -7.70 8.61 1.68
CA GLU A 82 -8.48 7.98 0.62
C GLU A 82 -7.55 7.31 -0.39
N ASN A 83 -7.55 5.98 -0.45
CA ASN A 83 -6.80 5.23 -1.43
C ASN A 83 -7.46 3.89 -1.78
N GLY A 84 -7.30 3.48 -3.03
CA GLY A 84 -7.80 2.25 -3.59
C GLY A 84 -7.79 2.30 -5.11
N CYS A 85 -7.62 1.18 -5.77
CA CYS A 85 -7.76 1.10 -7.22
C CYS A 85 -9.01 0.31 -7.61
N PRO A 86 -9.54 0.52 -8.84
CA PRO A 86 -10.70 -0.22 -9.31
C PRO A 86 -10.38 -1.72 -9.49
N SER A 87 -11.40 -2.57 -9.37
CA SER A 87 -11.29 -4.01 -9.65
C SER A 87 -11.39 -4.37 -11.14
N GLU A 88 -11.69 -3.40 -11.98
CA GLU A 88 -11.75 -3.50 -13.42
C GLU A 88 -11.60 -2.11 -14.04
N MET A 89 -11.49 -2.03 -15.36
CA MET A 89 -11.32 -0.74 -16.02
C MET A 89 -12.57 0.14 -15.81
N ALA A 90 -12.36 1.31 -15.19
CA ALA A 90 -13.35 2.35 -15.01
C ALA A 90 -13.06 3.53 -15.95
N THR A 91 -14.07 4.28 -16.35
CA THR A 91 -13.92 5.45 -17.22
C THR A 91 -13.78 6.76 -16.45
N ARG A 92 -14.07 6.72 -15.14
CA ARG A 92 -14.09 7.88 -14.24
C ARG A 92 -13.35 7.60 -12.93
N PHE A 93 -13.17 8.64 -12.16
CA PHE A 93 -12.49 8.66 -10.85
C PHE A 93 -10.98 8.45 -10.95
N ALA A 94 -10.31 8.49 -9.82
CA ALA A 94 -8.88 8.27 -9.77
C ALA A 94 -8.53 6.87 -10.27
N LEU A 95 -7.45 6.76 -11.04
CA LEU A 95 -6.94 5.55 -11.68
C LEU A 95 -7.88 4.95 -12.75
N SER A 96 -8.76 5.80 -13.35
CA SER A 96 -9.56 5.41 -14.52
C SER A 96 -8.69 5.17 -15.75
N ASN A 97 -9.30 4.50 -16.78
CA ASN A 97 -8.67 4.18 -18.06
C ASN A 97 -7.41 3.30 -17.96
N ILE A 98 -7.23 2.60 -16.83
CA ILE A 98 -6.23 1.56 -16.64
C ILE A 98 -6.96 0.22 -16.59
N PRO A 99 -6.50 -0.81 -17.30
CA PRO A 99 -7.19 -2.10 -17.36
C PRO A 99 -6.93 -2.93 -16.08
N TRP A 100 -7.49 -2.50 -14.96
CA TRP A 100 -7.45 -3.19 -13.69
C TRP A 100 -8.13 -4.55 -13.74
N SER A 101 -7.78 -5.41 -12.79
CA SER A 101 -8.45 -6.66 -12.47
C SER A 101 -8.58 -6.79 -10.94
N GLU A 102 -9.39 -7.75 -10.45
CA GLU A 102 -9.43 -8.03 -9.01
C GLU A 102 -8.08 -8.48 -8.46
N TYR A 103 -7.20 -9.08 -9.27
CA TYR A 103 -5.86 -9.47 -8.87
C TYR A 103 -4.96 -8.24 -8.67
N SER A 104 -4.93 -7.37 -9.67
CA SER A 104 -4.13 -6.14 -9.59
C SER A 104 -4.65 -5.19 -8.51
N GLN A 105 -5.98 -5.11 -8.29
CA GLN A 105 -6.56 -4.39 -7.16
C GLN A 105 -6.02 -4.91 -5.82
N ALA A 106 -6.13 -6.20 -5.57
CA ALA A 106 -5.70 -6.81 -4.31
C ALA A 106 -4.22 -6.56 -4.02
N LYS A 107 -3.35 -6.75 -5.03
CA LYS A 107 -1.92 -6.47 -4.90
C LYS A 107 -1.64 -4.99 -4.66
N TRP A 108 -2.32 -4.09 -5.37
CA TRP A 108 -2.15 -2.65 -5.22
C TRP A 108 -2.55 -2.20 -3.82
N ASP A 109 -3.70 -2.65 -3.31
CA ASP A 109 -4.20 -2.28 -1.99
C ASP A 109 -3.22 -2.74 -0.88
N MET A 110 -2.71 -3.97 -0.95
CA MET A 110 -1.69 -4.46 -0.02
C MET A 110 -0.37 -3.66 -0.09
N ARG A 111 0.12 -3.41 -1.31
CA ARG A 111 1.35 -2.61 -1.53
C ARG A 111 1.18 -1.20 -0.98
N ARG A 112 -0.02 -0.62 -1.15
CA ARG A 112 -0.33 0.70 -0.60
C ARG A 112 -0.33 0.69 0.93
N MET A 113 -1.06 -0.24 1.55
CA MET A 113 -1.12 -0.34 3.02
C MET A 113 0.27 -0.53 3.63
N LEU A 114 1.05 -1.49 3.12
CA LEU A 114 2.37 -1.79 3.66
C LEU A 114 3.41 -0.73 3.32
N GLY A 115 3.32 -0.11 2.15
CA GLY A 115 4.19 1.00 1.79
C GLY A 115 3.90 2.25 2.63
N ASP A 116 2.64 2.61 2.86
CA ASP A 116 2.28 3.71 3.76
C ASP A 116 2.79 3.44 5.17
N LEU A 117 2.56 2.24 5.71
CA LEU A 117 3.10 1.84 7.02
C LEU A 117 4.64 1.87 7.03
N GLY A 118 5.29 1.47 5.93
CA GLY A 118 6.74 1.55 5.73
C GLY A 118 7.28 2.96 5.69
N HIS A 119 6.43 3.96 5.49
CA HIS A 119 6.74 5.39 5.51
C HIS A 119 6.15 6.13 6.72
N ASP A 120 5.72 5.42 7.77
CA ASP A 120 5.06 5.98 8.96
C ASP A 120 3.82 6.84 8.62
N VAL A 121 3.04 6.40 7.66
CA VAL A 121 1.79 7.03 7.24
C VAL A 121 0.63 6.12 7.63
N GLU A 122 -0.35 6.67 8.33
CA GLU A 122 -1.63 5.99 8.55
C GLU A 122 -2.35 5.87 7.20
N SER A 123 -2.86 4.68 6.89
CA SER A 123 -3.52 4.38 5.62
C SER A 123 -4.96 3.93 5.83
N SER A 124 -5.85 4.38 4.93
CA SER A 124 -7.22 3.89 4.86
C SER A 124 -7.50 3.28 3.49
N VAL A 125 -8.30 2.23 3.43
CA VAL A 125 -8.74 1.65 2.16
C VAL A 125 -10.05 2.31 1.76
N PHE A 126 -10.07 2.90 0.58
CA PHE A 126 -11.28 3.42 -0.04
C PHE A 126 -11.70 2.46 -1.17
N THR A 127 -12.72 1.62 -0.98
CA THR A 127 -13.71 1.70 0.10
C THR A 127 -14.17 0.28 0.49
N ILE A 128 -15.02 0.14 1.50
CA ILE A 128 -15.50 -1.19 1.90
C ILE A 128 -16.40 -1.82 0.82
N CYS A 129 -17.21 -1.05 0.12
CA CYS A 129 -18.16 -1.55 -0.86
C CYS A 129 -18.15 -0.68 -2.12
N ASP A 130 -18.34 -1.30 -3.29
CA ASP A 130 -18.61 -0.54 -4.49
C ASP A 130 -19.86 0.33 -4.28
N PHE A 131 -19.87 1.52 -4.87
CA PHE A 131 -21.03 2.42 -4.69
C PHE A 131 -21.23 3.34 -5.88
N ASN A 132 -22.47 3.73 -6.10
CA ASN A 132 -22.83 4.72 -7.10
C ASN A 132 -22.49 6.13 -6.62
N HIS A 133 -21.34 6.65 -7.08
CA HIS A 133 -20.80 7.93 -6.62
C HIS A 133 -21.54 9.13 -7.21
N THR A 134 -21.93 9.04 -8.48
CA THR A 134 -22.45 10.20 -9.23
C THR A 134 -23.85 9.96 -9.82
N GLY A 135 -24.46 8.81 -9.56
CA GLY A 135 -25.70 8.39 -10.21
C GLY A 135 -25.52 7.94 -11.68
N ARG A 136 -24.29 7.84 -12.17
CA ARG A 136 -23.98 7.50 -13.57
C ARG A 136 -23.04 6.32 -13.74
N GLU A 137 -22.18 6.07 -12.76
CA GLU A 137 -21.17 5.02 -12.82
C GLU A 137 -20.85 4.53 -11.41
N ILE A 138 -20.71 3.22 -11.25
CA ILE A 138 -20.30 2.61 -9.99
C ILE A 138 -18.80 2.83 -9.80
N ASN A 139 -18.42 3.30 -8.62
CA ASN A 139 -17.04 3.36 -8.19
C ASN A 139 -16.61 1.96 -7.73
N LEU A 140 -15.75 1.31 -8.51
CA LEU A 140 -15.38 -0.09 -8.36
C LEU A 140 -14.17 -0.33 -7.43
N LYS A 141 -13.91 0.62 -6.51
CA LYS A 141 -12.80 0.53 -5.55
C LYS A 141 -13.14 -0.25 -4.28
N GLY A 142 -14.37 -0.73 -4.15
CA GLY A 142 -14.80 -1.51 -2.99
C GLY A 142 -14.03 -2.83 -2.83
N LEU A 143 -13.90 -3.27 -1.58
CA LEU A 143 -13.49 -4.63 -1.22
C LEU A 143 -14.63 -5.64 -1.45
N LEU A 144 -15.87 -5.15 -1.38
CA LEU A 144 -17.09 -5.88 -1.68
C LEU A 144 -17.71 -5.36 -2.98
N ARG A 145 -18.12 -6.27 -3.84
CA ARG A 145 -18.82 -5.93 -5.08
C ARG A 145 -20.28 -5.62 -4.78
N ALA A 146 -20.77 -4.49 -5.27
CA ALA A 146 -22.19 -4.15 -5.23
C ALA A 146 -22.74 -3.94 -6.64
N ASN A 147 -24.04 -4.20 -6.79
CA ASN A 147 -24.80 -3.92 -8.00
C ASN A 147 -25.42 -2.50 -7.97
N GLU A 148 -26.17 -2.16 -9.03
CA GLU A 148 -26.85 -0.86 -9.14
C GLU A 148 -27.98 -0.68 -8.12
N GLU A 149 -28.54 -1.78 -7.64
CA GLU A 149 -29.57 -1.85 -6.58
C GLU A 149 -28.99 -1.65 -5.18
N LYS A 150 -27.68 -1.46 -5.05
CA LYS A 150 -26.92 -1.29 -3.79
C LYS A 150 -26.86 -2.55 -2.93
N GLU A 151 -26.98 -3.70 -3.54
CA GLU A 151 -26.83 -4.99 -2.88
C GLU A 151 -25.38 -5.48 -3.02
N VAL A 152 -24.84 -6.08 -1.95
CA VAL A 152 -23.54 -6.76 -1.99
C VAL A 152 -23.73 -8.12 -2.66
N VAL A 153 -23.12 -8.30 -3.83
CA VAL A 153 -23.30 -9.52 -4.64
C VAL A 153 -22.07 -10.43 -4.61
N ALA A 154 -20.90 -9.92 -4.21
CA ALA A 154 -19.70 -10.76 -4.07
C ALA A 154 -18.66 -10.13 -3.14
N VAL A 155 -17.80 -10.98 -2.57
CA VAL A 155 -16.57 -10.59 -1.87
C VAL A 155 -15.43 -10.65 -2.87
N LYS A 156 -14.71 -9.54 -3.05
CA LYS A 156 -13.59 -9.47 -3.98
C LYS A 156 -12.29 -10.03 -3.37
N ARG A 157 -11.32 -10.35 -4.22
CA ARG A 157 -10.01 -10.82 -3.78
C ARG A 157 -9.29 -9.82 -2.86
N ALA A 158 -9.47 -8.53 -3.10
CA ALA A 158 -8.92 -7.47 -2.29
C ALA A 158 -9.40 -7.52 -0.82
N TYR A 159 -10.61 -7.98 -0.55
CA TYR A 159 -11.10 -8.16 0.82
C TYR A 159 -10.24 -9.16 1.60
N TYR A 160 -10.00 -10.33 1.03
CA TYR A 160 -9.18 -11.37 1.67
C TYR A 160 -7.71 -10.94 1.79
N ALA A 161 -7.18 -10.28 0.77
CA ALA A 161 -5.82 -9.75 0.80
C ALA A 161 -5.64 -8.69 1.91
N VAL A 162 -6.57 -7.76 2.05
CA VAL A 162 -6.58 -6.78 3.14
C VAL A 162 -6.75 -7.47 4.49
N GLN A 163 -7.62 -8.47 4.60
CA GLN A 163 -7.79 -9.27 5.82
C GLN A 163 -6.46 -9.94 6.23
N ASN A 164 -5.72 -10.51 5.27
CA ASN A 164 -4.42 -11.12 5.55
C ASN A 164 -3.40 -10.07 6.06
N VAL A 165 -3.39 -8.88 5.48
CA VAL A 165 -2.54 -7.78 5.99
C VAL A 165 -2.89 -7.44 7.43
N VAL A 166 -4.16 -7.13 7.73
CA VAL A 166 -4.55 -6.68 9.07
C VAL A 166 -4.47 -7.79 10.13
N SER A 167 -4.45 -9.06 9.73
CA SER A 167 -4.23 -10.17 10.65
C SER A 167 -2.80 -10.23 11.21
N VAL A 168 -1.83 -9.71 10.45
CA VAL A 168 -0.41 -9.65 10.85
C VAL A 168 -0.03 -8.28 11.40
N PHE A 169 -0.46 -7.22 10.69
CA PHE A 169 -0.10 -5.81 10.97
C PHE A 169 -1.15 -5.16 11.89
N ASP A 170 -1.11 -5.54 13.16
CA ASP A 170 -1.94 -4.98 14.22
C ASP A 170 -1.20 -3.85 14.98
N ASP A 171 -1.82 -3.29 16.00
CA ASP A 171 -1.30 -2.20 16.83
C ASP A 171 -0.07 -2.58 17.69
N THR A 172 0.28 -3.86 17.75
CA THR A 172 1.48 -4.35 18.44
C THR A 172 2.74 -4.31 17.56
N LEU A 173 2.59 -4.01 16.28
CA LEU A 173 3.66 -4.07 15.28
C LEU A 173 4.18 -2.67 14.96
N THR A 174 5.47 -2.47 15.18
CA THR A 174 6.14 -1.18 14.98
C THR A 174 7.16 -1.28 13.85
N ARG A 175 7.17 -0.29 12.97
CA ARG A 175 8.20 -0.15 11.93
C ARG A 175 9.59 0.08 12.55
N VAL A 176 10.62 -0.52 11.94
CA VAL A 176 12.02 -0.25 12.23
C VAL A 176 12.59 0.67 11.14
N ALA A 177 12.89 1.92 11.50
CA ALA A 177 13.33 2.94 10.55
C ALA A 177 14.68 2.59 9.90
N ASP A 178 15.67 2.20 10.70
CA ASP A 178 17.01 1.82 10.24
C ASP A 178 17.07 0.29 10.08
N SER A 179 16.37 -0.21 9.07
CA SER A 179 16.30 -1.64 8.81
C SER A 179 17.67 -2.21 8.39
N GLY A 180 18.06 -3.29 9.04
CA GLY A 180 19.17 -4.11 8.60
C GLY A 180 18.81 -5.12 7.50
N PHE A 181 17.52 -5.21 7.12
CA PHE A 181 17.04 -6.09 6.06
C PHE A 181 17.06 -5.37 4.71
N SER A 182 17.78 -5.90 3.75
CA SER A 182 18.04 -5.21 2.49
C SER A 182 18.32 -6.15 1.33
N THR A 183 18.25 -5.61 0.12
CA THR A 183 18.71 -6.24 -1.13
C THR A 183 19.48 -5.23 -1.98
N LYS A 184 20.22 -5.71 -2.96
CA LYS A 184 20.88 -4.86 -3.97
C LYS A 184 19.96 -4.49 -5.14
N ASP A 185 18.82 -5.12 -5.25
CA ASP A 185 17.85 -4.89 -6.32
C ASP A 185 16.99 -3.67 -5.96
N CYS A 186 17.20 -2.56 -6.63
CA CYS A 186 16.46 -1.30 -6.41
C CYS A 186 15.00 -1.36 -6.86
N THR A 187 14.59 -2.44 -7.56
CA THR A 187 13.19 -2.65 -7.93
C THR A 187 12.40 -3.41 -6.87
N VAL A 188 13.01 -3.67 -5.72
CA VAL A 188 12.40 -4.40 -4.62
C VAL A 188 12.22 -3.49 -3.41
N CYS A 189 10.97 -3.35 -2.96
CA CYS A 189 10.66 -2.72 -1.69
C CYS A 189 10.95 -3.67 -0.53
N THR A 190 11.54 -3.15 0.55
CA THR A 190 11.83 -3.90 1.78
C THR A 190 11.52 -3.07 3.01
N TYR A 191 10.81 -3.65 3.96
CA TYR A 191 10.50 -3.02 5.24
C TYR A 191 10.67 -4.01 6.39
N GLU A 192 11.15 -3.53 7.53
CA GLU A 192 11.29 -4.29 8.77
C GLU A 192 10.28 -3.80 9.79
N TYR A 193 9.64 -4.77 10.45
CA TYR A 193 8.73 -4.52 11.55
C TYR A 193 9.09 -5.41 12.74
N ARG A 194 8.72 -4.95 13.94
CA ARG A 194 8.93 -5.69 15.18
C ARG A 194 7.67 -5.63 16.01
N LYS A 195 7.23 -6.78 16.50
CA LYS A 195 6.15 -6.86 17.49
C LYS A 195 6.64 -6.49 18.90
N ALA A 196 5.72 -6.17 19.78
CA ALA A 196 6.01 -5.80 21.15
C ALA A 196 6.77 -6.90 21.92
N ASP A 197 6.57 -8.19 21.58
CA ASP A 197 7.30 -9.34 22.12
C ASP A 197 8.69 -9.55 21.51
N GLY A 198 9.08 -8.69 20.56
CA GLY A 198 10.37 -8.72 19.86
C GLY A 198 10.40 -9.56 18.57
N ALA A 199 9.30 -10.20 18.21
CA ALA A 199 9.20 -10.97 16.96
C ALA A 199 9.40 -10.07 15.73
N ARG A 200 10.11 -10.58 14.73
CA ARG A 200 10.45 -9.83 13.50
C ARG A 200 9.62 -10.25 12.33
N VAL A 201 9.25 -9.26 11.54
CA VAL A 201 8.54 -9.42 10.26
C VAL A 201 9.22 -8.55 9.21
N PHE A 202 9.66 -9.14 8.13
CA PHE A 202 10.19 -8.45 6.95
C PHE A 202 9.16 -8.53 5.84
N ALA A 203 8.70 -7.38 5.34
CA ALA A 203 7.81 -7.31 4.19
C ALA A 203 8.59 -6.89 2.95
N PHE A 204 8.29 -7.50 1.81
CA PHE A 204 8.98 -7.21 0.54
C PHE A 204 8.13 -7.59 -0.67
N TRP A 205 8.36 -6.90 -1.79
CA TRP A 205 7.75 -7.15 -3.10
C TRP A 205 8.54 -6.46 -4.20
N THR A 206 8.32 -6.86 -5.46
CA THR A 206 8.84 -6.12 -6.61
C THR A 206 7.93 -4.95 -6.96
N CYS A 207 8.52 -3.76 -7.19
CA CYS A 207 7.82 -2.59 -7.68
C CYS A 207 7.55 -2.79 -9.18
N ALA A 208 6.40 -3.37 -9.52
CA ALA A 208 6.00 -3.60 -10.90
C ALA A 208 4.80 -2.74 -11.27
N GLU A 209 4.73 -2.34 -12.52
CA GLU A 209 3.50 -1.74 -13.06
C GLU A 209 2.38 -2.78 -13.08
N THR A 210 1.17 -2.35 -12.72
CA THR A 210 -0.01 -3.23 -12.73
C THR A 210 -0.48 -3.54 -14.14
N THR A 211 -0.22 -2.61 -15.06
CA THR A 211 -0.54 -2.76 -16.50
C THR A 211 0.45 -1.97 -17.33
N ARG A 212 0.66 -2.39 -18.55
CA ARG A 212 1.41 -1.62 -19.55
C ARG A 212 0.79 -1.71 -20.93
N LYS A 213 0.90 -0.65 -21.69
CA LYS A 213 0.50 -0.64 -23.10
C LYS A 213 1.42 -1.56 -23.91
N VAL A 214 0.84 -2.41 -24.72
CA VAL A 214 1.60 -3.27 -25.63
C VAL A 214 1.78 -2.54 -26.94
N ASP A 215 3.00 -2.08 -27.22
CA ASP A 215 3.30 -1.30 -28.42
C ASP A 215 3.39 -2.14 -29.71
N LYS A 216 3.34 -3.46 -29.61
CA LYS A 216 3.53 -4.38 -30.74
C LYS A 216 2.56 -5.57 -30.74
N VAL A 217 1.28 -5.30 -30.76
CA VAL A 217 0.39 -6.29 -31.37
C VAL A 217 0.35 -6.00 -32.85
N LYS A 218 0.79 -6.96 -33.68
CA LYS A 218 0.44 -6.94 -35.12
C LYS A 218 -1.06 -6.81 -35.18
N GLU A 219 -1.56 -5.66 -35.63
CA GLU A 219 -2.97 -5.38 -35.72
C GLU A 219 -3.66 -6.57 -36.40
N PRO A 220 -4.60 -7.26 -35.76
CA PRO A 220 -5.53 -8.05 -36.53
C PRO A 220 -6.24 -7.04 -37.44
N LEU A 221 -6.26 -7.29 -38.73
CA LEU A 221 -7.01 -6.51 -39.71
C LEU A 221 -8.45 -6.36 -39.21
N LEU A 222 -8.73 -5.24 -38.52
CA LEU A 222 -10.08 -4.94 -38.10
C LEU A 222 -10.93 -4.60 -39.34
N PRO A 223 -12.15 -5.13 -39.46
CA PRO A 223 -13.07 -4.73 -40.51
C PRO A 223 -13.21 -3.20 -40.53
N ALA A 224 -13.24 -2.63 -41.72
CA ALA A 224 -13.40 -1.18 -41.89
C ALA A 224 -14.55 -0.64 -41.04
N GLY A 225 -14.27 0.40 -40.20
CA GLY A 225 -15.24 1.07 -39.33
C GLY A 225 -15.23 0.66 -37.86
N LYS A 226 -14.36 -0.24 -37.39
CA LYS A 226 -14.20 -0.51 -35.97
C LYS A 226 -13.07 0.33 -35.40
N GLN A 227 -13.36 0.96 -34.24
CA GLN A 227 -12.35 1.71 -33.50
C GLN A 227 -11.24 0.78 -32.98
N PHE A 228 -10.00 1.25 -33.07
CA PHE A 228 -8.85 0.62 -32.48
C PHE A 228 -9.01 0.55 -30.94
N VAL A 229 -8.96 -0.66 -30.39
CA VAL A 229 -8.91 -0.86 -28.93
C VAL A 229 -7.46 -1.18 -28.58
N PRO A 230 -6.78 -0.33 -27.81
CA PRO A 230 -5.42 -0.62 -27.38
C PRO A 230 -5.39 -1.91 -26.58
N VAL A 231 -4.42 -2.78 -26.88
CA VAL A 231 -4.18 -3.99 -26.12
C VAL A 231 -3.21 -3.66 -24.99
N TYR A 232 -3.54 -4.12 -23.81
CA TYR A 232 -2.69 -3.96 -22.62
C TYR A 232 -2.26 -5.33 -22.10
N GLU A 233 -1.01 -5.44 -21.71
CA GLU A 233 -0.58 -6.51 -20.82
C GLU A 233 -1.04 -6.19 -19.39
N ARG A 234 -1.39 -7.22 -18.62
CA ARG A 234 -1.76 -7.12 -17.21
C ARG A 234 -0.73 -7.87 -16.36
N PRO A 235 0.48 -7.32 -16.18
CA PRO A 235 1.49 -7.98 -15.35
C PRO A 235 1.00 -8.24 -13.93
N GLY A 236 0.12 -7.40 -13.39
CA GLY A 236 -0.51 -7.59 -12.09
C GLY A 236 -1.36 -8.87 -11.95
N ASP A 237 -1.75 -9.51 -13.04
CA ASP A 237 -2.48 -10.81 -13.00
C ASP A 237 -1.53 -12.01 -12.88
N SER A 238 -0.21 -11.80 -13.01
CA SER A 238 0.79 -12.87 -12.88
C SER A 238 1.07 -13.21 -11.42
N PHE A 239 1.23 -14.51 -11.14
CA PHE A 239 1.68 -15.06 -9.84
C PHE A 239 3.03 -15.76 -9.97
N ALA A 240 3.77 -15.52 -11.05
CA ALA A 240 5.08 -16.08 -11.25
C ALA A 240 6.09 -15.46 -10.27
N THR A 241 6.59 -16.27 -9.35
CA THR A 241 7.65 -15.89 -8.43
C THR A 241 9.02 -16.11 -9.06
N ARG A 242 10.01 -15.32 -8.63
CA ARG A 242 11.42 -15.57 -8.91
C ARG A 242 12.20 -15.71 -7.60
N PRO A 243 13.28 -16.51 -7.58
CA PRO A 243 14.16 -16.58 -6.40
C PRO A 243 14.91 -15.26 -6.21
N HIS A 244 15.05 -14.84 -4.96
CA HIS A 244 15.74 -13.62 -4.59
C HIS A 244 16.65 -13.83 -3.39
N VAL A 245 17.58 -12.87 -3.15
CA VAL A 245 18.50 -12.88 -2.03
C VAL A 245 18.34 -11.62 -1.19
N PHE A 246 18.06 -11.82 0.09
CA PHE A 246 18.05 -10.74 1.07
C PHE A 246 19.23 -10.89 2.04
N LYS A 247 19.74 -9.76 2.50
CA LYS A 247 20.72 -9.66 3.58
C LYS A 247 20.04 -9.07 4.81
N TRP A 248 20.34 -9.68 5.95
CA TRP A 248 19.97 -9.21 7.26
C TRP A 248 21.21 -9.01 8.12
N THR A 249 21.36 -7.88 8.79
CA THR A 249 22.55 -7.55 9.64
C THR A 249 22.47 -8.14 11.05
N GLY A 250 21.40 -8.86 11.38
CA GLY A 250 21.21 -9.49 12.68
C GLY A 250 21.38 -11.02 12.65
N ALA A 251 21.12 -11.61 13.81
CA ALA A 251 21.02 -13.07 13.96
C ALA A 251 19.87 -13.64 13.12
N PRO A 252 19.97 -14.90 12.66
CA PRO A 252 18.90 -15.51 11.89
C PRO A 252 17.55 -15.48 12.64
N LEU A 253 16.46 -15.35 11.88
CA LEU A 253 15.11 -15.45 12.42
C LEU A 253 14.89 -16.80 13.09
N LYS A 254 14.15 -16.83 14.18
CA LYS A 254 13.75 -18.06 14.87
C LYS A 254 12.56 -18.68 14.14
N ASP A 255 12.69 -19.94 13.76
CA ASP A 255 11.66 -20.68 13.01
C ASP A 255 11.06 -19.84 11.85
N PRO A 256 11.91 -19.47 10.83
CA PRO A 256 11.49 -18.58 9.78
C PRO A 256 10.42 -19.20 8.89
N VAL A 257 9.42 -18.38 8.52
CA VAL A 257 8.37 -18.73 7.56
C VAL A 257 8.32 -17.70 6.44
N TRP A 258 7.97 -18.16 5.25
CA TRP A 258 7.59 -17.31 4.14
C TRP A 258 6.08 -17.24 4.03
N VAL A 259 5.53 -16.05 3.86
CA VAL A 259 4.08 -15.82 3.78
C VAL A 259 3.76 -15.13 2.46
N ASP A 260 2.81 -15.67 1.73
CA ASP A 260 2.16 -14.98 0.63
C ASP A 260 0.91 -14.26 1.15
N LEU A 261 1.00 -12.94 1.27
CA LEU A 261 -0.13 -12.15 1.79
C LEU A 261 -1.34 -12.13 0.84
N PHE A 262 -1.15 -12.40 -0.45
CA PHE A 262 -2.27 -12.46 -1.38
C PHE A 262 -3.19 -13.65 -1.08
N THR A 263 -2.61 -14.81 -0.81
CA THR A 263 -3.33 -16.06 -0.55
C THR A 263 -3.53 -16.34 0.94
N GLY A 264 -2.73 -15.72 1.82
CA GLY A 264 -2.63 -16.04 3.24
C GLY A 264 -1.84 -17.33 3.52
N ALA A 265 -1.25 -17.95 2.50
CA ALA A 265 -0.50 -19.20 2.67
C ALA A 265 0.83 -18.96 3.39
N VAL A 266 1.16 -19.87 4.31
CA VAL A 266 2.37 -19.85 5.13
C VAL A 266 3.20 -21.10 4.86
N TYR A 267 4.48 -20.91 4.55
CA TYR A 267 5.40 -21.99 4.23
C TYR A 267 6.62 -21.94 5.15
N GLU A 268 7.10 -23.10 5.58
CA GLU A 268 8.39 -23.18 6.28
C GLU A 268 9.52 -22.70 5.37
N PHE A 269 10.38 -21.83 5.90
CA PHE A 269 11.55 -21.40 5.15
C PHE A 269 12.68 -22.41 5.30
N PRO A 270 13.23 -22.96 4.18
CA PRO A 270 14.19 -24.07 4.26
C PRO A 270 15.48 -23.66 4.96
N LYS A 271 15.95 -24.44 5.95
CA LYS A 271 17.19 -24.18 6.69
C LYS A 271 18.41 -24.09 5.79
N LYS A 272 18.46 -24.84 4.68
CA LYS A 272 19.55 -24.80 3.69
C LYS A 272 19.68 -23.46 2.98
N ASP A 273 18.61 -22.66 2.95
CA ASP A 273 18.54 -21.36 2.31
C ASP A 273 18.83 -20.20 3.29
N VAL A 274 19.21 -20.53 4.54
CA VAL A 274 19.66 -19.57 5.57
C VAL A 274 21.17 -19.66 5.71
N CYS A 275 21.88 -18.66 5.21
CA CYS A 275 23.36 -18.60 5.23
C CYS A 275 23.82 -17.62 6.30
N VAL A 276 24.36 -18.13 7.41
CA VAL A 276 24.83 -17.32 8.55
C VAL A 276 26.32 -17.04 8.43
N SER A 277 26.72 -15.81 8.67
CA SER A 277 28.11 -15.37 8.82
C SER A 277 28.29 -14.62 10.14
N ALA A 278 29.52 -14.25 10.49
CA ALA A 278 29.82 -13.60 11.77
C ALA A 278 28.92 -12.36 12.06
N ASN A 279 28.60 -11.56 11.03
CA ASN A 279 27.93 -10.28 11.21
C ASN A 279 26.63 -10.13 10.37
N SER A 280 26.17 -11.20 9.73
CA SER A 280 24.98 -11.11 8.90
C SER A 280 24.39 -12.47 8.57
N THR A 281 23.10 -12.48 8.29
CA THR A 281 22.38 -13.61 7.73
C THR A 281 21.95 -13.28 6.30
N ARG A 282 22.08 -14.23 5.39
CA ARG A 282 21.49 -14.13 4.05
C ARG A 282 20.40 -15.18 3.92
N TYR A 283 19.28 -14.75 3.39
CA TYR A 283 18.18 -15.60 2.99
C TYR A 283 18.22 -15.70 1.47
N VAL A 284 18.49 -16.90 0.95
CA VAL A 284 18.62 -17.18 -0.48
C VAL A 284 17.39 -17.93 -0.98
N ASN A 285 17.16 -17.88 -2.30
CA ASN A 285 16.00 -18.51 -2.92
C ASN A 285 14.64 -18.08 -2.36
N VAL A 286 14.55 -16.87 -1.77
CA VAL A 286 13.29 -16.33 -1.26
C VAL A 286 12.37 -16.05 -2.44
N PRO A 287 11.16 -16.65 -2.50
CA PRO A 287 10.23 -16.35 -3.59
C PRO A 287 9.75 -14.90 -3.51
N ILE A 288 9.80 -14.18 -4.62
CA ILE A 288 9.35 -12.79 -4.72
C ILE A 288 8.61 -12.53 -6.02
N TYR A 289 7.59 -11.70 -5.97
CA TYR A 289 6.84 -11.20 -7.11
C TYR A 289 6.24 -9.80 -6.80
N ASP A 290 5.31 -9.31 -7.58
CA ASP A 290 4.73 -7.96 -7.45
C ASP A 290 3.64 -7.84 -6.38
N SER A 291 3.45 -8.88 -5.56
CA SER A 291 2.59 -8.85 -4.38
C SER A 291 3.41 -8.90 -3.10
N PRO A 292 3.00 -8.22 -2.03
CA PRO A 292 3.67 -8.31 -0.75
C PRO A 292 3.76 -9.72 -0.20
N CYS A 293 5.00 -10.10 0.13
CA CYS A 293 5.35 -11.32 0.83
C CYS A 293 6.01 -10.97 2.16
N LEU A 294 5.99 -11.92 3.09
CA LEU A 294 6.72 -11.78 4.35
C LEU A 294 7.78 -12.87 4.50
N LEU A 295 8.88 -12.50 5.12
CA LEU A 295 9.77 -13.41 5.82
C LEU A 295 9.68 -13.06 7.30
N ALA A 296 9.18 -13.98 8.13
CA ALA A 296 8.81 -13.68 9.50
C ALA A 296 9.21 -14.81 10.45
N GLU A 297 9.35 -14.48 11.72
CA GLU A 297 9.38 -15.48 12.78
C GLU A 297 7.97 -16.05 12.96
N ARG A 298 7.78 -17.37 12.94
CA ARG A 298 6.46 -18.03 12.97
C ARG A 298 5.57 -17.51 14.09
N PHE A 299 6.13 -17.29 15.27
CA PHE A 299 5.37 -16.81 16.43
C PHE A 299 4.91 -15.33 16.31
N ALA A 300 5.40 -14.58 15.31
CA ALA A 300 4.86 -13.28 14.98
C ALA A 300 3.47 -13.35 14.32
N LEU A 301 3.12 -14.53 13.78
CA LEU A 301 1.88 -14.74 13.06
C LEU A 301 0.85 -15.38 14.02
N LYS A 302 -0.37 -14.85 14.00
CA LYS A 302 -1.52 -15.47 14.70
C LYS A 302 -2.09 -16.54 13.76
N LEU A 303 -1.35 -17.65 13.60
CA LEU A 303 -1.83 -18.80 12.82
C LEU A 303 -2.96 -19.46 13.62
N GLN A 304 -4.13 -19.58 12.99
CA GLN A 304 -5.24 -20.39 13.52
C GLN A 304 -5.08 -21.84 13.16
#